data_b8935af021a64480077bc2dbca8e7111
#
_entry.id   b8935af021a64480077bc2dbca8e7111
#
_cell.length_a   1.000
_cell.length_b   1.000
_cell.length_c   1.000
_cell.angle_alpha   90.00
_cell.angle_beta   90.00
_cell.angle_gamma   90.00
#
_symmetry.space_group_name_H-M   'P 1'
#
loop_
_entity.id
_entity.type
_entity.pdbx_description
1 polymer ?
#
loop_
_entity_poly.entity_id
_entity_poly.type
_entity_poly.pdbx_seq_one_letter_code
_entity_poly.pdbx_strand_id
1 'polypeptide(L)'
;MAAGTPVWSSRFAFIMASVGFAVGLGNIWRFPYVTGENGGGAFVLVYLLFVFAIGVPCVMAELMVGRRGQSSPSKSMAAVAQESGLSRLWGGVGGLGVFTAYTISITYAVVVGWVLWYLVQALMTGFAGYDAAMATSTFEGLLADGSTMLIMTILGNLIVGGIIFAGVTGGIERAVTFMMPLLFALLIGLGIYNMFAGGFGETLSWLFTPDFSKIDGPVLLAAVGQAFFSIGVGMGGMMAYGSYLPANFSITRGAMMIVLADTLVALLAGLVVFPMVFNYGLDMAGGAGLIFQTLPVAFAQMPGGHIFAVLFFVMLSVAGVTSMVGLLEAVTSWTDQKTTLGRELSAVVVVGSVTFCSIASVFSYNVWQDYTLFGMNFNAASEGLYDKITLPLGGLLIALFVGWFMKRDFAFSELATDEQTFGIWQLLLKFVVVPAIAIILITGLI
;
A
#
# COMPACT_ATOMS: atom_id res chain seq x y z
N MET A 1 -36.57 -0.89 3.02
CA MET A 1 -35.69 0.25 3.32
C MET A 1 -34.34 -0.15 2.73
N ALA A 2 -33.80 0.60 1.79
CA ALA A 2 -32.44 0.38 1.32
C ALA A 2 -31.52 0.57 2.52
N ALA A 3 -30.68 -0.41 2.83
CA ALA A 3 -29.68 -0.28 3.87
C ALA A 3 -28.85 0.96 3.54
N GLY A 4 -28.80 1.96 4.44
CA GLY A 4 -28.05 3.19 4.23
C GLY A 4 -26.58 2.86 4.00
N THR A 5 -25.91 3.67 3.18
CA THR A 5 -24.45 3.56 3.01
C THR A 5 -23.79 3.59 4.40
N PRO A 6 -22.87 2.67 4.73
CA PRO A 6 -22.18 2.70 6.01
C PRO A 6 -21.44 4.02 6.18
N VAL A 7 -21.35 4.51 7.42
CA VAL A 7 -20.67 5.78 7.75
C VAL A 7 -19.67 5.47 8.87
N TRP A 8 -18.46 6.04 8.77
CA TRP A 8 -17.45 5.92 9.83
C TRP A 8 -17.99 6.45 11.17
N SER A 9 -17.83 5.67 12.23
CA SER A 9 -18.31 6.05 13.57
C SER A 9 -17.53 7.22 14.17
N SER A 10 -16.27 7.40 13.74
CA SER A 10 -15.39 8.45 14.24
C SER A 10 -14.36 8.89 13.20
N ARG A 11 -13.84 10.12 13.40
CA ARG A 11 -12.71 10.64 12.61
C ARG A 11 -11.46 9.80 12.79
N PHE A 12 -11.22 9.29 14.00
CA PHE A 12 -10.09 8.43 14.30
C PHE A 12 -10.16 7.12 13.53
N ALA A 13 -11.32 6.47 13.50
CA ALA A 13 -11.52 5.22 12.76
C ALA A 13 -11.25 5.40 11.26
N PHE A 14 -11.77 6.47 10.65
CA PHE A 14 -11.48 6.79 9.25
C PHE A 14 -9.98 7.00 8.99
N ILE A 15 -9.30 7.80 9.83
CA ILE A 15 -7.86 8.04 9.67
C ILE A 15 -7.09 6.72 9.81
N MET A 16 -7.39 5.89 10.83
CA MET A 16 -6.73 4.60 11.02
C MET A 16 -6.98 3.64 9.84
N ALA A 17 -8.18 3.63 9.29
CA ALA A 17 -8.49 2.81 8.11
C ALA A 17 -7.71 3.28 6.87
N SER A 18 -7.73 4.59 6.60
CA SER A 18 -7.03 5.16 5.45
C SER A 18 -5.51 5.06 5.57
N VAL A 19 -4.97 5.28 6.78
CA VAL A 19 -3.55 5.05 7.07
C VAL A 19 -3.22 3.57 6.93
N GLY A 20 -4.05 2.66 7.46
CA GLY A 20 -3.83 1.20 7.32
C GLY A 20 -3.93 0.70 5.88
N PHE A 21 -4.70 1.37 5.02
CA PHE A 21 -4.71 1.10 3.59
C PHE A 21 -3.43 1.58 2.90
N ALA A 22 -2.97 2.79 3.20
CA ALA A 22 -1.75 3.35 2.63
C ALA A 22 -0.49 2.66 3.20
N VAL A 23 -0.39 2.54 4.53
CA VAL A 23 0.74 1.91 5.22
C VAL A 23 0.70 0.40 5.05
N GLY A 24 1.56 -0.11 4.20
CA GLY A 24 1.64 -1.53 3.89
C GLY A 24 3.08 -2.04 3.80
N LEU A 25 3.22 -3.15 3.10
CA LEU A 25 4.52 -3.70 2.76
C LEU A 25 5.36 -2.72 1.93
N GLY A 26 4.71 -1.81 1.20
CA GLY A 26 5.37 -0.73 0.45
C GLY A 26 6.23 0.19 1.31
N ASN A 27 5.82 0.50 2.53
CA ASN A 27 6.55 1.37 3.46
C ASN A 27 7.65 0.62 4.21
N ILE A 28 7.35 -0.63 4.64
CA ILE A 28 8.25 -1.38 5.53
C ILE A 28 9.28 -2.18 4.74
N TRP A 29 8.94 -2.54 3.50
CA TRP A 29 9.80 -3.34 2.62
C TRP A 29 10.34 -2.52 1.44
N ARG A 30 9.41 -2.00 0.56
CA ARG A 30 9.83 -1.37 -0.69
C ARG A 30 10.59 -0.07 -0.47
N PHE A 31 10.15 0.77 0.47
CA PHE A 31 10.82 2.04 0.75
C PHE A 31 12.28 1.86 1.21
N PRO A 32 12.61 1.01 2.22
CA PRO A 32 14.01 0.74 2.57
C PRO A 32 14.84 0.23 1.38
N TYR A 33 14.33 -0.75 0.67
CA TYR A 33 15.00 -1.31 -0.50
C TYR A 33 15.29 -0.27 -1.57
N VAL A 34 14.28 0.49 -2.03
CA VAL A 34 14.46 1.53 -3.05
C VAL A 34 15.37 2.65 -2.55
N THR A 35 15.32 3.00 -1.26
CA THR A 35 16.22 3.97 -0.63
C THR A 35 17.66 3.48 -0.67
N GLY A 36 17.88 2.19 -0.39
CA GLY A 36 19.20 1.54 -0.47
C GLY A 36 19.81 1.61 -1.87
N GLU A 37 19.04 1.30 -2.89
CA GLU A 37 19.49 1.32 -4.29
C GLU A 37 19.71 2.73 -4.86
N ASN A 38 19.01 3.74 -4.34
CA ASN A 38 18.99 5.09 -4.90
C ASN A 38 19.76 6.15 -4.08
N GLY A 39 20.74 5.72 -3.28
CA GLY A 39 21.71 6.64 -2.67
C GLY A 39 21.25 7.30 -1.35
N GLY A 40 20.30 6.70 -0.65
CA GLY A 40 19.97 7.08 0.74
C GLY A 40 19.31 8.46 0.85
N GLY A 41 19.97 9.38 1.59
CA GLY A 41 19.41 10.69 1.91
C GLY A 41 19.03 11.56 0.71
N ALA A 42 19.72 11.42 -0.43
CA ALA A 42 19.36 12.11 -1.66
C ALA A 42 17.98 11.66 -2.16
N PHE A 43 17.75 10.34 -2.24
CA PHE A 43 16.46 9.77 -2.59
C PHE A 43 15.37 10.17 -1.57
N VAL A 44 15.64 10.08 -0.27
CA VAL A 44 14.69 10.43 0.79
C VAL A 44 14.21 11.88 0.64
N LEU A 45 15.12 12.82 0.38
CA LEU A 45 14.76 14.23 0.19
C LEU A 45 13.81 14.42 -1.00
N VAL A 46 14.12 13.79 -2.13
CA VAL A 46 13.29 13.87 -3.35
C VAL A 46 11.96 13.16 -3.15
N TYR A 47 11.96 12.00 -2.49
CA TYR A 47 10.74 11.29 -2.11
C TYR A 47 9.83 12.16 -1.23
N LEU A 48 10.37 12.82 -0.19
CA LEU A 48 9.61 13.71 0.68
C LEU A 48 8.97 14.86 -0.12
N LEU A 49 9.68 15.44 -1.07
CA LEU A 49 9.11 16.47 -1.93
C LEU A 49 7.90 15.92 -2.71
N PHE A 50 8.07 14.79 -3.38
CA PHE A 50 7.02 14.25 -4.24
C PHE A 50 5.86 13.62 -3.48
N VAL A 51 6.09 12.99 -2.32
CA VAL A 51 5.00 12.38 -1.54
C VAL A 51 3.99 13.43 -1.07
N PHE A 52 4.43 14.64 -0.73
CA PHE A 52 3.52 15.73 -0.41
C PHE A 52 2.97 16.44 -1.64
N ALA A 53 3.79 16.69 -2.67
CA ALA A 53 3.36 17.39 -3.87
C ALA A 53 2.41 16.58 -4.76
N ILE A 54 2.50 15.25 -4.75
CA ILE A 54 1.67 14.33 -5.54
C ILE A 54 0.63 13.66 -4.64
N GLY A 55 1.06 13.09 -3.52
CA GLY A 55 0.22 12.26 -2.68
C GLY A 55 -0.94 13.01 -2.06
N VAL A 56 -0.70 14.14 -1.42
CA VAL A 56 -1.78 14.93 -0.80
C VAL A 56 -2.85 15.33 -1.82
N PRO A 57 -2.52 15.92 -3.00
CA PRO A 57 -3.52 16.25 -4.00
C PRO A 57 -4.29 15.04 -4.54
N CYS A 58 -3.65 13.90 -4.72
CA CYS A 58 -4.30 12.68 -5.19
C CYS A 58 -5.28 12.11 -4.16
N VAL A 59 -4.85 11.97 -2.90
CA VAL A 59 -5.72 11.49 -1.81
C VAL A 59 -6.93 12.42 -1.65
N MET A 60 -6.73 13.75 -1.71
CA MET A 60 -7.84 14.71 -1.69
C MET A 60 -8.81 14.47 -2.83
N ALA A 61 -8.31 14.22 -4.05
CA ALA A 61 -9.13 13.97 -5.23
C ALA A 61 -9.98 12.69 -5.08
N GLU A 62 -9.38 11.58 -4.64
CA GLU A 62 -10.11 10.31 -4.46
C GLU A 62 -11.13 10.38 -3.33
N LEU A 63 -10.74 10.91 -2.16
CA LEU A 63 -11.66 11.07 -1.03
C LEU A 63 -12.85 11.97 -1.40
N MET A 64 -12.60 13.04 -2.15
CA MET A 64 -13.63 13.96 -2.61
C MET A 64 -14.62 13.28 -3.55
N VAL A 65 -14.15 12.55 -4.55
CA VAL A 65 -15.02 11.80 -5.48
C VAL A 65 -15.82 10.75 -4.73
N GLY A 66 -15.17 10.01 -3.81
CA GLY A 66 -15.84 9.01 -2.98
C GLY A 66 -16.93 9.62 -2.11
N ARG A 67 -16.63 10.70 -1.37
CA ARG A 67 -17.60 11.36 -0.48
C ARG A 67 -18.76 11.97 -1.25
N ARG A 68 -18.51 12.63 -2.37
CA ARG A 68 -19.58 13.20 -3.17
C ARG A 68 -20.48 12.15 -3.81
N GLY A 69 -19.88 11.03 -4.31
CA GLY A 69 -20.63 9.97 -4.94
C GLY A 69 -21.32 8.99 -3.99
N GLN A 70 -20.89 8.91 -2.72
CA GLN A 70 -21.43 8.04 -1.65
C GLN A 70 -21.75 6.61 -2.11
N SER A 71 -20.88 6.05 -2.93
CA SER A 71 -21.10 4.76 -3.57
C SER A 71 -19.74 4.06 -3.83
N SER A 72 -19.77 2.87 -4.44
CA SER A 72 -18.55 2.20 -4.89
C SER A 72 -17.77 3.08 -5.88
N PRO A 73 -16.45 2.87 -6.06
CA PRO A 73 -15.61 3.75 -6.87
C PRO A 73 -16.15 4.02 -8.27
N SER A 74 -16.62 2.97 -8.96
CA SER A 74 -17.19 3.10 -10.31
C SER A 74 -18.49 3.93 -10.34
N LYS A 75 -19.39 3.72 -9.38
CA LYS A 75 -20.64 4.48 -9.30
C LYS A 75 -20.40 5.92 -8.86
N SER A 76 -19.50 6.15 -7.91
CA SER A 76 -19.11 7.50 -7.45
C SER A 76 -18.55 8.33 -8.59
N MET A 77 -17.60 7.79 -9.36
CA MET A 77 -17.07 8.47 -10.55
C MET A 77 -18.15 8.79 -11.58
N ALA A 78 -19.04 7.83 -11.86
CA ALA A 78 -20.15 8.05 -12.81
C ALA A 78 -21.12 9.13 -12.32
N ALA A 79 -21.46 9.15 -11.05
CA ALA A 79 -22.37 10.13 -10.46
C ALA A 79 -21.79 11.53 -10.51
N VAL A 80 -20.55 11.72 -10.05
CA VAL A 80 -19.85 13.00 -10.06
C VAL A 80 -19.65 13.53 -11.49
N ALA A 81 -19.37 12.63 -12.44
CA ALA A 81 -19.28 12.99 -13.85
C ALA A 81 -20.63 13.51 -14.40
N GLN A 82 -21.72 12.82 -14.11
CA GLN A 82 -23.05 13.26 -14.53
C GLN A 82 -23.47 14.60 -13.93
N GLU A 83 -23.21 14.82 -12.64
CA GLU A 83 -23.42 16.13 -12.01
C GLU A 83 -22.61 17.25 -12.67
N SER A 84 -21.42 16.91 -13.17
CA SER A 84 -20.55 17.83 -13.90
C SER A 84 -21.00 18.04 -15.38
N GLY A 85 -22.06 17.35 -15.83
CA GLY A 85 -22.55 17.41 -17.21
C GLY A 85 -21.75 16.54 -18.17
N LEU A 86 -21.02 15.55 -17.66
CA LEU A 86 -20.14 14.64 -18.42
C LEU A 86 -20.77 13.26 -18.58
N SER A 87 -20.17 12.45 -19.45
CA SER A 87 -20.62 11.09 -19.70
C SER A 87 -20.44 10.17 -18.48
N ARG A 88 -21.39 9.26 -18.27
CA ARG A 88 -21.30 8.16 -17.30
C ARG A 88 -20.10 7.22 -17.55
N LEU A 89 -19.50 7.26 -18.73
CA LEU A 89 -18.34 6.44 -19.08
C LEU A 89 -17.12 6.72 -18.16
N TRP A 90 -17.06 7.89 -17.52
CA TRP A 90 -16.07 8.17 -16.49
C TRP A 90 -16.15 7.20 -15.31
N GLY A 91 -17.27 6.54 -15.09
CA GLY A 91 -17.37 5.43 -14.13
C GLY A 91 -16.42 4.27 -14.43
N GLY A 92 -15.95 4.13 -15.68
CA GLY A 92 -14.90 3.18 -16.05
C GLY A 92 -13.57 3.43 -15.36
N VAL A 93 -13.25 4.69 -15.02
CA VAL A 93 -12.03 5.03 -14.26
C VAL A 93 -12.08 4.45 -12.85
N GLY A 94 -13.21 4.60 -12.14
CA GLY A 94 -13.41 3.93 -10.86
C GLY A 94 -13.44 2.41 -10.99
N GLY A 95 -13.95 1.88 -12.11
CA GLY A 95 -13.90 0.45 -12.45
C GLY A 95 -12.47 -0.05 -12.67
N LEU A 96 -11.62 0.75 -13.33
CA LEU A 96 -10.18 0.45 -13.47
C LEU A 96 -9.49 0.39 -12.11
N GLY A 97 -9.81 1.31 -11.19
CA GLY A 97 -9.27 1.26 -9.82
C GLY A 97 -9.68 -0.03 -9.09
N VAL A 98 -10.94 -0.46 -9.20
CA VAL A 98 -11.41 -1.73 -8.63
C VAL A 98 -10.69 -2.94 -9.26
N PHE A 99 -10.49 -2.94 -10.57
CA PHE A 99 -9.71 -3.98 -11.27
C PHE A 99 -8.25 -4.00 -10.80
N THR A 100 -7.63 -2.83 -10.65
CA THR A 100 -6.27 -2.69 -10.11
C THR A 100 -6.17 -3.23 -8.69
N ALA A 101 -7.10 -2.87 -7.80
CA ALA A 101 -7.15 -3.41 -6.44
C ALA A 101 -7.30 -4.92 -6.42
N TYR A 102 -8.13 -5.47 -7.29
CA TYR A 102 -8.33 -6.92 -7.42
C TYR A 102 -7.05 -7.64 -7.86
N THR A 103 -6.38 -7.14 -8.92
CA THR A 103 -5.14 -7.75 -9.44
C THR A 103 -3.98 -7.65 -8.45
N ILE A 104 -3.83 -6.52 -7.76
CA ILE A 104 -2.86 -6.38 -6.67
C ILE A 104 -3.15 -7.40 -5.57
N SER A 105 -4.41 -7.57 -5.16
CA SER A 105 -4.78 -8.49 -4.08
C SER A 105 -4.39 -9.95 -4.37
N ILE A 106 -4.34 -10.37 -5.64
CA ILE A 106 -3.94 -11.72 -6.03
C ILE A 106 -2.48 -12.01 -5.64
N THR A 107 -1.56 -11.11 -5.99
CA THR A 107 -0.11 -11.28 -5.70
C THR A 107 0.20 -10.90 -4.25
N TYR A 108 -0.44 -9.87 -3.74
CA TYR A 108 -0.26 -9.39 -2.38
C TYR A 108 -0.66 -10.42 -1.32
N ALA A 109 -1.70 -11.23 -1.59
CA ALA A 109 -2.11 -12.33 -0.73
C ALA A 109 -0.99 -13.37 -0.55
N VAL A 110 -0.21 -13.64 -1.60
CA VAL A 110 0.94 -14.56 -1.54
C VAL A 110 2.04 -14.00 -0.64
N VAL A 111 2.34 -12.71 -0.77
CA VAL A 111 3.34 -12.05 0.09
C VAL A 111 2.88 -11.98 1.55
N VAL A 112 1.59 -11.73 1.81
CA VAL A 112 1.02 -11.86 3.18
C VAL A 112 1.20 -13.28 3.70
N GLY A 113 1.02 -14.29 2.85
CA GLY A 113 1.30 -15.70 3.19
C GLY A 113 2.77 -15.92 3.60
N TRP A 114 3.74 -15.35 2.86
CA TRP A 114 5.16 -15.41 3.23
C TRP A 114 5.42 -14.77 4.60
N VAL A 115 4.85 -13.59 4.83
CA VAL A 115 4.99 -12.88 6.11
C VAL A 115 4.46 -13.72 7.27
N LEU A 116 3.29 -14.35 7.11
CA LEU A 116 2.70 -15.23 8.13
C LEU A 116 3.57 -16.48 8.37
N TRP A 117 4.14 -17.06 7.32
CA TRP A 117 5.06 -18.20 7.46
C TRP A 117 6.33 -17.78 8.21
N TYR A 118 6.92 -16.63 7.89
CA TYR A 118 8.08 -16.10 8.60
C TYR A 118 7.77 -15.72 10.06
N LEU A 119 6.54 -15.30 10.34
CA LEU A 119 6.08 -15.11 11.73
C LEU A 119 6.08 -16.44 12.49
N VAL A 120 5.63 -17.52 11.87
CA VAL A 120 5.68 -18.87 12.47
C VAL A 120 7.13 -19.30 12.71
N GLN A 121 8.02 -19.10 11.74
CA GLN A 121 9.45 -19.39 11.90
C GLN A 121 10.09 -18.55 13.01
N ALA A 122 9.76 -17.26 13.09
CA ALA A 122 10.23 -16.38 14.15
C ALA A 122 9.77 -16.88 15.54
N LEU A 123 8.52 -17.31 15.68
CA LEU A 123 8.00 -17.87 16.93
C LEU A 123 8.67 -19.19 17.33
N MET A 124 8.98 -20.05 16.35
CA MET A 124 9.54 -21.37 16.61
C MET A 124 11.04 -21.34 16.88
N THR A 125 11.81 -20.60 16.07
CA THR A 125 13.28 -20.68 16.06
C THR A 125 13.97 -19.35 16.32
N GLY A 126 13.28 -18.21 16.12
CA GLY A 126 13.88 -16.87 16.17
C GLY A 126 15.06 -16.70 15.20
N PHE A 127 15.13 -17.56 14.17
CA PHE A 127 16.22 -17.63 13.19
C PHE A 127 17.60 -17.95 13.79
N ALA A 128 17.66 -18.61 14.97
CA ALA A 128 18.90 -18.95 15.64
C ALA A 128 19.84 -19.73 14.71
N GLY A 129 21.08 -19.26 14.57
CA GLY A 129 22.10 -19.92 13.73
C GLY A 129 21.99 -19.65 12.23
N TYR A 130 21.12 -18.74 11.80
CA TYR A 130 21.04 -18.38 10.37
C TYR A 130 22.29 -17.62 9.93
N ASP A 131 22.87 -18.09 8.84
CA ASP A 131 23.81 -17.37 7.99
C ASP A 131 23.15 -17.02 6.63
N ALA A 132 23.88 -16.35 5.75
CA ALA A 132 23.36 -15.95 4.45
C ALA A 132 22.92 -17.12 3.57
N ALA A 133 23.67 -18.24 3.62
CA ALA A 133 23.35 -19.44 2.83
C ALA A 133 22.07 -20.10 3.35
N MET A 134 21.92 -20.23 4.66
CA MET A 134 20.73 -20.80 5.30
C MET A 134 19.50 -19.91 5.08
N ALA A 135 19.64 -18.59 5.19
CA ALA A 135 18.55 -17.64 4.93
C ALA A 135 18.06 -17.73 3.48
N THR A 136 18.99 -17.76 2.53
CA THR A 136 18.66 -17.94 1.10
C THR A 136 17.97 -19.28 0.84
N SER A 137 18.54 -20.38 1.32
CA SER A 137 17.95 -21.72 1.13
C SER A 137 16.58 -21.87 1.78
N THR A 138 16.35 -21.19 2.93
CA THR A 138 15.05 -21.18 3.61
C THR A 138 13.99 -20.46 2.78
N PHE A 139 14.33 -19.30 2.20
CA PHE A 139 13.39 -18.57 1.36
C PHE A 139 13.11 -19.30 0.04
N GLU A 140 14.14 -19.80 -0.62
CA GLU A 140 13.99 -20.62 -1.84
C GLU A 140 13.20 -21.90 -1.55
N GLY A 141 13.41 -22.53 -0.39
CA GLY A 141 12.64 -23.70 0.06
C GLY A 141 11.17 -23.38 0.25
N LEU A 142 10.83 -22.20 0.82
CA LEU A 142 9.44 -21.73 0.89
C LEU A 142 8.84 -21.55 -0.51
N LEU A 143 9.56 -20.89 -1.42
CA LEU A 143 9.08 -20.66 -2.78
C LEU A 143 8.88 -21.97 -3.56
N ALA A 144 9.70 -22.97 -3.31
CA ALA A 144 9.58 -24.30 -3.92
C ALA A 144 8.42 -25.13 -3.33
N ASP A 145 8.00 -24.88 -2.09
CA ASP A 145 6.89 -25.59 -1.44
C ASP A 145 5.54 -24.91 -1.72
N GLY A 146 4.95 -25.25 -2.87
CA GLY A 146 3.64 -24.73 -3.28
C GLY A 146 2.52 -25.03 -2.29
N SER A 147 2.61 -26.12 -1.52
CA SER A 147 1.61 -26.50 -0.52
C SER A 147 1.63 -25.56 0.67
N THR A 148 2.80 -25.31 1.23
CA THR A 148 2.98 -24.38 2.35
C THR A 148 2.62 -22.95 1.94
N MET A 149 3.08 -22.50 0.76
CA MET A 149 2.71 -21.19 0.23
C MET A 149 1.19 -21.03 0.10
N LEU A 150 0.51 -22.05 -0.45
CA LEU A 150 -0.95 -22.02 -0.64
C LEU A 150 -1.69 -21.97 0.69
N ILE A 151 -1.31 -22.80 1.66
CA ILE A 151 -1.92 -22.82 2.99
C ILE A 151 -1.79 -21.45 3.67
N MET A 152 -0.60 -20.86 3.64
CA MET A 152 -0.37 -19.53 4.26
C MET A 152 -1.09 -18.41 3.52
N THR A 153 -1.18 -18.47 2.20
CA THR A 153 -1.98 -17.53 1.40
C THR A 153 -3.47 -17.63 1.74
N ILE A 154 -4.02 -18.84 1.85
CA ILE A 154 -5.40 -19.07 2.28
C ILE A 154 -5.62 -18.52 3.70
N LEU A 155 -4.70 -18.77 4.62
CA LEU A 155 -4.79 -18.26 5.99
C LEU A 155 -4.85 -16.73 6.01
N GLY A 156 -3.97 -16.05 5.27
CA GLY A 156 -3.98 -14.59 5.11
C GLY A 156 -5.33 -14.09 4.56
N ASN A 157 -5.82 -14.73 3.50
CA ASN A 157 -7.11 -14.39 2.90
C ASN A 157 -8.30 -14.63 3.86
N LEU A 158 -8.26 -15.67 4.69
CA LEU A 158 -9.30 -15.92 5.70
C LEU A 158 -9.30 -14.85 6.80
N ILE A 159 -8.13 -14.40 7.25
CA ILE A 159 -8.02 -13.30 8.23
C ILE A 159 -8.64 -12.02 7.66
N VAL A 160 -8.22 -11.62 6.46
CA VAL A 160 -8.74 -10.42 5.80
C VAL A 160 -10.23 -10.56 5.47
N GLY A 161 -10.63 -11.73 4.96
CA GLY A 161 -12.02 -12.04 4.63
C GLY A 161 -12.94 -11.97 5.86
N GLY A 162 -12.50 -12.46 7.00
CA GLY A 162 -13.24 -12.35 8.26
C GLY A 162 -13.47 -10.90 8.69
N ILE A 163 -12.47 -10.04 8.52
CA ILE A 163 -12.57 -8.59 8.80
C ILE A 163 -13.61 -7.94 7.88
N ILE A 164 -13.53 -8.19 6.56
CA ILE A 164 -14.43 -7.58 5.58
C ILE A 164 -15.85 -8.10 5.73
N PHE A 165 -16.02 -9.41 5.98
CA PHE A 165 -17.32 -10.05 6.22
C PHE A 165 -18.06 -9.41 7.40
N ALA A 166 -17.35 -9.05 8.47
CA ALA A 166 -17.93 -8.38 9.65
C ALA A 166 -18.37 -6.91 9.35
N GLY A 167 -18.15 -6.40 8.13
CA GLY A 167 -18.61 -5.10 7.67
C GLY A 167 -17.68 -3.95 7.99
N VAL A 168 -18.10 -2.72 7.63
CA VAL A 168 -17.24 -1.52 7.77
C VAL A 168 -17.04 -1.19 9.25
N THR A 169 -18.11 -1.02 10.03
CA THR A 169 -18.03 -0.60 11.43
C THR A 169 -17.67 -1.74 12.38
N GLY A 170 -18.24 -2.93 12.15
CA GLY A 170 -18.02 -4.12 13.00
C GLY A 170 -16.71 -4.84 12.74
N GLY A 171 -16.20 -4.78 11.51
CA GLY A 171 -15.00 -5.47 11.07
C GLY A 171 -13.83 -4.51 10.82
N ILE A 172 -13.87 -3.77 9.72
CA ILE A 172 -12.75 -2.93 9.27
C ILE A 172 -12.37 -1.91 10.34
N GLU A 173 -13.32 -1.11 10.79
CA GLU A 173 -13.10 -0.08 11.80
C GLU A 173 -12.51 -0.64 13.09
N ARG A 174 -13.11 -1.74 13.60
CA ARG A 174 -12.64 -2.39 14.82
C ARG A 174 -11.22 -2.94 14.67
N ALA A 175 -10.92 -3.56 13.53
CA ALA A 175 -9.58 -4.08 13.24
C ALA A 175 -8.53 -2.96 13.18
N VAL A 176 -8.75 -1.94 12.36
CA VAL A 176 -7.75 -0.88 12.14
C VAL A 176 -7.53 0.01 13.37
N THR A 177 -8.56 0.25 14.19
CA THR A 177 -8.43 1.04 15.44
C THR A 177 -7.57 0.35 16.49
N PHE A 178 -7.38 -0.96 16.40
CA PHE A 178 -6.45 -1.73 17.23
C PHE A 178 -5.10 -1.94 16.51
N MET A 179 -5.14 -2.39 15.27
CA MET A 179 -3.96 -2.81 14.52
C MET A 179 -3.01 -1.65 14.20
N MET A 180 -3.54 -0.47 13.85
CA MET A 180 -2.67 0.66 13.48
C MET A 180 -1.91 1.26 14.67
N PRO A 181 -2.53 1.54 15.83
CA PRO A 181 -1.76 1.91 17.02
C PRO A 181 -0.72 0.87 17.43
N LEU A 182 -1.04 -0.43 17.31
CA LEU A 182 -0.08 -1.51 17.56
C LEU A 182 1.12 -1.42 16.59
N LEU A 183 0.87 -1.22 15.29
CA LEU A 183 1.93 -1.06 14.29
C LEU A 183 2.85 0.11 14.64
N PHE A 184 2.30 1.28 14.97
CA PHE A 184 3.09 2.43 15.38
C PHE A 184 3.91 2.15 16.65
N ALA A 185 3.29 1.50 17.64
CA ALA A 185 3.99 1.14 18.90
C ALA A 185 5.15 0.18 18.63
N LEU A 186 4.95 -0.81 17.74
CA LEU A 186 6.02 -1.74 17.34
C LEU A 186 7.14 -1.04 16.60
N LEU A 187 6.82 -0.18 15.59
CA LEU A 187 7.85 0.59 14.87
C LEU A 187 8.68 1.47 15.80
N ILE A 188 8.03 2.19 16.70
CA ILE A 188 8.72 3.05 17.66
C ILE A 188 9.56 2.20 18.62
N GLY A 189 9.00 1.10 19.16
CA GLY A 189 9.69 0.21 20.07
C GLY A 189 10.93 -0.44 19.44
N LEU A 190 10.81 -0.94 18.21
CA LEU A 190 11.94 -1.52 17.45
C LEU A 190 12.97 -0.45 17.07
N GLY A 191 12.54 0.76 16.72
CA GLY A 191 13.43 1.89 16.46
C GLY A 191 14.22 2.31 17.71
N ILE A 192 13.56 2.39 18.88
CA ILE A 192 14.21 2.67 20.15
C ILE A 192 15.22 1.58 20.49
N TYR A 193 14.90 0.31 20.31
CA TYR A 193 15.85 -0.78 20.51
C TYR A 193 17.13 -0.58 19.66
N ASN A 194 16.97 -0.22 18.38
CA ASN A 194 18.10 0.00 17.47
C ASN A 194 18.99 1.19 17.87
N MET A 195 18.48 2.18 18.61
CA MET A 195 19.32 3.26 19.16
C MET A 195 20.43 2.73 20.10
N PHE A 196 20.21 1.57 20.71
CA PHE A 196 21.15 0.95 21.64
C PHE A 196 21.89 -0.26 21.05
N ALA A 197 21.39 -0.84 19.94
CA ALA A 197 21.94 -2.05 19.34
C ALA A 197 23.14 -1.81 18.40
N GLY A 198 23.37 -0.57 17.97
CA GLY A 198 24.43 -0.20 17.03
C GLY A 198 23.93 0.21 15.66
N GLY A 199 24.80 0.84 14.83
CA GLY A 199 24.48 1.27 13.46
C GLY A 199 23.50 2.44 13.34
N PHE A 200 22.87 2.90 14.41
CA PHE A 200 21.81 3.92 14.36
C PHE A 200 22.34 5.30 13.96
N GLY A 201 23.48 5.72 14.47
CA GLY A 201 24.10 7.01 14.11
C GLY A 201 24.52 7.06 12.66
N GLU A 202 25.05 5.97 12.11
CA GLU A 202 25.38 5.82 10.71
C GLU A 202 24.12 5.88 9.83
N THR A 203 23.07 5.19 10.24
CA THR A 203 21.75 5.24 9.59
C THR A 203 21.19 6.65 9.52
N LEU A 204 21.21 7.41 10.63
CA LEU A 204 20.73 8.78 10.65
C LEU A 204 21.52 9.66 9.69
N SER A 205 22.85 9.56 9.72
CA SER A 205 23.71 10.30 8.80
C SER A 205 23.38 9.94 7.34
N TRP A 206 23.28 8.66 7.03
CA TRP A 206 23.04 8.18 5.67
C TRP A 206 21.66 8.52 5.14
N LEU A 207 20.60 8.45 5.97
CA LEU A 207 19.22 8.77 5.57
C LEU A 207 18.93 10.27 5.46
N PHE A 208 19.61 11.11 6.27
CA PHE A 208 19.25 12.52 6.40
C PHE A 208 20.35 13.49 5.97
N THR A 209 21.49 12.99 5.49
CA THR A 209 22.52 13.81 4.84
C THR A 209 22.52 13.58 3.35
N PRO A 210 21.81 14.42 2.56
CA PRO A 210 21.65 14.20 1.13
C PRO A 210 22.98 14.48 0.39
N ASP A 211 23.40 13.54 -0.42
CA ASP A 211 24.46 13.73 -1.41
C ASP A 211 23.80 14.12 -2.75
N PHE A 212 23.77 15.42 -3.02
CA PHE A 212 23.11 15.96 -4.22
C PHE A 212 23.75 15.48 -5.53
N SER A 213 24.99 14.98 -5.50
CA SER A 213 25.66 14.42 -6.68
C SER A 213 25.04 13.11 -7.16
N LYS A 214 24.25 12.44 -6.31
CA LYS A 214 23.51 11.21 -6.62
C LYS A 214 22.12 11.44 -7.20
N ILE A 215 21.67 12.69 -7.27
CA ILE A 215 20.34 13.00 -7.83
C ILE A 215 20.46 13.07 -9.36
N ASP A 216 20.03 11.99 -10.00
CA ASP A 216 19.94 11.86 -11.45
C ASP A 216 18.50 11.53 -11.91
N GLY A 217 18.30 11.33 -13.22
CA GLY A 217 16.99 10.98 -13.77
C GLY A 217 16.38 9.70 -13.18
N PRO A 218 17.11 8.59 -13.09
CA PRO A 218 16.67 7.37 -12.43
C PRO A 218 16.23 7.56 -10.98
N VAL A 219 17.00 8.27 -10.15
CA VAL A 219 16.65 8.57 -8.75
C VAL A 219 15.37 9.41 -8.66
N LEU A 220 15.23 10.43 -9.52
CA LEU A 220 13.99 11.22 -9.58
C LEU A 220 12.79 10.35 -9.94
N LEU A 221 12.92 9.49 -10.93
CA LEU A 221 11.84 8.59 -11.36
C LEU A 221 11.48 7.57 -10.27
N ALA A 222 12.49 6.97 -9.62
CA ALA A 222 12.28 6.05 -8.50
C ALA A 222 11.56 6.73 -7.33
N ALA A 223 11.91 7.98 -6.99
CA ALA A 223 11.30 8.74 -5.92
C ALA A 223 9.84 9.13 -6.22
N VAL A 224 9.54 9.57 -7.46
CA VAL A 224 8.16 9.84 -7.90
C VAL A 224 7.33 8.54 -7.89
N GLY A 225 7.89 7.46 -8.42
CA GLY A 225 7.25 6.14 -8.42
C GLY A 225 6.95 5.65 -7.00
N GLN A 226 7.90 5.74 -6.08
CA GLN A 226 7.72 5.37 -4.68
C GLN A 226 6.67 6.25 -3.99
N ALA A 227 6.68 7.56 -4.21
CA ALA A 227 5.71 8.49 -3.64
C ALA A 227 4.28 8.21 -4.11
N PHE A 228 4.11 7.82 -5.37
CA PHE A 228 2.82 7.45 -5.94
C PHE A 228 2.33 6.09 -5.42
N PHE A 229 3.21 5.09 -5.40
CA PHE A 229 2.90 3.73 -4.97
C PHE A 229 2.56 3.66 -3.47
N SER A 230 3.34 4.36 -2.61
CA SER A 230 3.22 4.29 -1.15
C SER A 230 1.80 4.62 -0.66
N ILE A 231 1.16 5.62 -1.28
CA ILE A 231 -0.13 6.17 -0.81
C ILE A 231 -1.33 5.35 -1.29
N GLY A 232 -1.14 4.44 -2.25
CA GLY A 232 -2.20 3.58 -2.76
C GLY A 232 -3.27 4.29 -3.60
N VAL A 233 -2.90 5.35 -4.32
CA VAL A 233 -3.80 6.09 -5.23
C VAL A 233 -3.97 5.34 -6.54
N GLY A 234 -5.13 5.48 -7.19
CA GLY A 234 -5.44 4.77 -8.45
C GLY A 234 -6.04 3.38 -8.26
N MET A 235 -6.15 2.90 -7.01
CA MET A 235 -6.71 1.59 -6.66
C MET A 235 -8.20 1.64 -6.24
N GLY A 236 -8.80 2.83 -6.16
CA GLY A 236 -10.19 2.99 -5.73
C GLY A 236 -10.43 2.82 -4.21
N GLY A 237 -9.44 2.41 -3.43
CA GLY A 237 -9.56 2.21 -1.98
C GLY A 237 -9.87 3.50 -1.23
N MET A 238 -9.15 4.58 -1.51
CA MET A 238 -9.44 5.90 -0.93
C MET A 238 -10.81 6.42 -1.37
N MET A 239 -11.26 6.13 -2.60
CA MET A 239 -12.61 6.45 -3.05
C MET A 239 -13.66 5.66 -2.27
N ALA A 240 -13.44 4.35 -2.05
CA ALA A 240 -14.35 3.51 -1.26
C ALA A 240 -14.45 4.03 0.18
N TYR A 241 -13.33 4.30 0.84
CA TYR A 241 -13.32 4.86 2.19
C TYR A 241 -13.88 6.27 2.26
N GLY A 242 -13.63 7.08 1.23
CA GLY A 242 -14.21 8.41 1.06
C GLY A 242 -15.74 8.39 0.99
N SER A 243 -16.32 7.33 0.39
CA SER A 243 -17.78 7.20 0.27
C SER A 243 -18.50 7.03 1.61
N TYR A 244 -17.77 6.64 2.65
CA TYR A 244 -18.27 6.49 4.03
C TYR A 244 -18.00 7.72 4.90
N LEU A 245 -17.44 8.82 4.32
CA LEU A 245 -17.13 10.05 5.05
C LEU A 245 -18.37 10.89 5.30
N PRO A 246 -18.58 11.37 6.54
CA PRO A 246 -19.60 12.37 6.81
C PRO A 246 -19.21 13.75 6.24
N ALA A 247 -20.21 14.57 5.92
CA ALA A 247 -20.02 15.88 5.29
C ALA A 247 -19.18 16.88 6.13
N ASN A 248 -19.21 16.75 7.46
CA ASN A 248 -18.48 17.64 8.39
C ASN A 248 -17.01 17.29 8.56
N PHE A 249 -16.48 16.32 7.82
CA PHE A 249 -15.06 15.96 7.86
C PHE A 249 -14.24 16.80 6.89
N SER A 250 -13.09 17.33 7.32
CA SER A 250 -12.17 18.06 6.45
C SER A 250 -11.30 17.10 5.63
N ILE A 251 -11.56 17.00 4.31
CA ILE A 251 -10.78 16.16 3.39
C ILE A 251 -9.32 16.61 3.37
N THR A 252 -9.06 17.93 3.32
CA THR A 252 -7.70 18.48 3.27
C THR A 252 -6.87 18.06 4.48
N ARG A 253 -7.42 18.19 5.70
CA ARG A 253 -6.73 17.75 6.92
C ARG A 253 -6.58 16.24 6.97
N GLY A 254 -7.60 15.50 6.55
CA GLY A 254 -7.55 14.04 6.47
C GLY A 254 -6.44 13.56 5.53
N ALA A 255 -6.40 14.06 4.31
CA ALA A 255 -5.38 13.71 3.32
C ALA A 255 -3.96 14.03 3.82
N MET A 256 -3.77 15.22 4.43
CA MET A 256 -2.47 15.58 5.03
C MET A 256 -2.06 14.62 6.15
N MET A 257 -2.98 14.23 7.04
CA MET A 257 -2.70 13.28 8.11
C MET A 257 -2.38 11.88 7.58
N ILE A 258 -3.10 11.42 6.55
CA ILE A 258 -2.85 10.12 5.93
C ILE A 258 -1.45 10.09 5.32
N VAL A 259 -1.11 11.08 4.47
CA VAL A 259 0.19 11.14 3.81
C VAL A 259 1.34 11.32 4.80
N LEU A 260 1.13 12.16 5.84
CA LEU A 260 2.14 12.35 6.90
C LEU A 260 2.38 11.05 7.68
N ALA A 261 1.31 10.32 8.05
CA ALA A 261 1.43 9.05 8.77
C ALA A 261 2.10 7.97 7.91
N ASP A 262 1.74 7.89 6.63
CA ASP A 262 2.37 6.99 5.65
C ASP A 262 3.87 7.25 5.54
N THR A 263 4.24 8.51 5.33
CA THR A 263 5.64 8.95 5.25
C THR A 263 6.42 8.67 6.54
N LEU A 264 5.81 8.95 7.69
CA LEU A 264 6.42 8.68 8.99
C LEU A 264 6.71 7.18 9.18
N VAL A 265 5.78 6.32 8.79
CA VAL A 265 5.99 4.86 8.83
C VAL A 265 7.13 4.44 7.92
N ALA A 266 7.22 4.97 6.69
CA ALA A 266 8.31 4.68 5.78
C ALA A 266 9.69 5.07 6.38
N LEU A 267 9.79 6.25 6.95
CA LEU A 267 11.03 6.71 7.61
C LEU A 267 11.36 5.89 8.86
N LEU A 268 10.37 5.59 9.70
CA LEU A 268 10.56 4.73 10.88
C LEU A 268 10.98 3.31 10.48
N ALA A 269 10.40 2.77 9.40
CA ALA A 269 10.81 1.47 8.87
C ALA A 269 12.29 1.49 8.41
N GLY A 270 12.75 2.58 7.79
CA GLY A 270 14.17 2.78 7.52
C GLY A 270 15.02 2.76 8.79
N LEU A 271 14.57 3.43 9.86
CA LEU A 271 15.26 3.42 11.16
C LEU A 271 15.17 2.07 11.91
N VAL A 272 14.27 1.18 11.49
CA VAL A 272 14.24 -0.20 12.00
C VAL A 272 15.15 -1.10 11.16
N VAL A 273 15.17 -0.97 9.85
CA VAL A 273 15.87 -1.88 8.93
C VAL A 273 17.37 -1.53 8.80
N PHE A 274 17.70 -0.27 8.48
CA PHE A 274 19.08 0.10 8.14
C PHE A 274 20.11 -0.03 9.26
N PRO A 275 19.80 0.24 10.56
CA PRO A 275 20.78 0.01 11.62
C PRO A 275 21.29 -1.42 11.67
N MET A 276 20.41 -2.40 11.40
CA MET A 276 20.79 -3.81 11.32
C MET A 276 21.66 -4.09 10.09
N VAL A 277 21.31 -3.52 8.95
CA VAL A 277 22.09 -3.68 7.71
C VAL A 277 23.51 -3.15 7.89
N PHE A 278 23.68 -1.93 8.43
CA PHE A 278 24.99 -1.33 8.66
C PHE A 278 25.78 -2.06 9.75
N ASN A 279 25.13 -2.39 10.88
CA ASN A 279 25.81 -3.00 12.01
C ASN A 279 26.37 -4.40 11.69
N TYR A 280 25.68 -5.16 10.83
CA TYR A 280 26.09 -6.51 10.45
C TYR A 280 26.69 -6.60 9.04
N GLY A 281 26.93 -5.47 8.37
CA GLY A 281 27.55 -5.42 7.04
C GLY A 281 26.76 -6.19 5.97
N LEU A 282 25.44 -6.13 6.01
CA LEU A 282 24.55 -6.88 5.14
C LEU A 282 24.23 -6.11 3.84
N ASP A 283 23.80 -6.81 2.81
CA ASP A 283 23.43 -6.19 1.53
C ASP A 283 22.08 -5.48 1.64
N MET A 284 22.01 -4.25 1.14
CA MET A 284 20.79 -3.45 1.04
C MET A 284 19.97 -3.75 -0.21
N ALA A 285 20.62 -4.32 -1.23
CA ALA A 285 20.01 -4.62 -2.50
C ALA A 285 19.31 -5.99 -2.46
N GLY A 286 18.14 -6.11 -3.08
CA GLY A 286 17.54 -7.42 -3.26
C GLY A 286 16.02 -7.52 -3.11
N GLY A 287 15.28 -6.44 -3.18
CA GLY A 287 13.80 -6.51 -3.16
C GLY A 287 13.27 -7.28 -1.95
N ALA A 288 12.56 -8.40 -2.20
CA ALA A 288 12.05 -9.30 -1.16
C ALA A 288 13.16 -9.92 -0.29
N GLY A 289 14.35 -10.12 -0.85
CA GLY A 289 15.50 -10.67 -0.15
C GLY A 289 15.91 -9.86 1.08
N LEU A 290 15.73 -8.53 1.06
CA LEU A 290 16.03 -7.70 2.22
C LEU A 290 15.27 -8.16 3.48
N ILE A 291 13.98 -8.45 3.35
CA ILE A 291 13.14 -8.84 4.49
C ILE A 291 13.26 -10.33 4.82
N PHE A 292 13.30 -11.18 3.80
CA PHE A 292 13.18 -12.63 3.98
C PHE A 292 14.53 -13.38 3.99
N GLN A 293 15.61 -12.72 3.57
CA GLN A 293 16.96 -13.30 3.58
C GLN A 293 17.91 -12.49 4.47
N THR A 294 18.02 -11.17 4.22
CA THR A 294 19.00 -10.32 4.93
C THR A 294 18.65 -10.13 6.42
N LEU A 295 17.40 -9.75 6.75
CA LEU A 295 17.02 -9.50 8.13
C LEU A 295 17.02 -10.74 9.04
N PRO A 296 16.63 -11.96 8.63
CA PRO A 296 16.80 -13.16 9.44
C PRO A 296 18.25 -13.41 9.89
N VAL A 297 19.24 -13.08 9.05
CA VAL A 297 20.67 -13.16 9.44
C VAL A 297 21.01 -12.14 10.52
N ALA A 298 20.48 -10.91 10.41
CA ALA A 298 20.65 -9.89 11.45
C ALA A 298 20.02 -10.35 12.78
N PHE A 299 18.80 -10.88 12.75
CA PHE A 299 18.12 -11.38 13.95
C PHE A 299 18.90 -12.52 14.64
N ALA A 300 19.54 -13.40 13.86
CA ALA A 300 20.37 -14.46 14.40
C ALA A 300 21.59 -13.97 15.17
N GLN A 301 22.11 -12.79 14.83
CA GLN A 301 23.35 -12.24 15.37
C GLN A 301 23.13 -11.22 16.50
N MET A 302 21.93 -10.60 16.59
CA MET A 302 21.68 -9.51 17.54
C MET A 302 21.24 -10.02 18.92
N PRO A 303 21.61 -9.33 20.02
CA PRO A 303 21.08 -9.63 21.35
C PRO A 303 19.55 -9.49 21.37
N GLY A 304 18.84 -10.52 21.89
CA GLY A 304 17.37 -10.52 21.89
C GLY A 304 16.72 -10.65 20.52
N GLY A 305 17.47 -11.04 19.49
CA GLY A 305 17.01 -11.13 18.11
C GLY A 305 15.76 -11.99 17.90
N HIS A 306 15.58 -13.04 18.70
CA HIS A 306 14.34 -13.84 18.69
C HIS A 306 13.09 -12.98 18.94
N ILE A 307 13.10 -12.18 20.03
CA ILE A 307 11.98 -11.31 20.38
C ILE A 307 11.78 -10.24 19.31
N PHE A 308 12.89 -9.65 18.84
CA PHE A 308 12.87 -8.64 17.78
C PHE A 308 12.27 -9.20 16.50
N ALA A 309 12.66 -10.40 16.07
CA ALA A 309 12.13 -11.08 14.89
C ALA A 309 10.61 -11.31 14.99
N VAL A 310 10.13 -11.81 16.15
CA VAL A 310 8.69 -12.01 16.38
C VAL A 310 7.94 -10.68 16.28
N LEU A 311 8.40 -9.63 16.96
CA LEU A 311 7.76 -8.31 16.95
C LEU A 311 7.78 -7.69 15.54
N PHE A 312 8.88 -7.88 14.80
CA PHE A 312 9.03 -7.40 13.42
C PHE A 312 8.02 -8.09 12.48
N PHE A 313 7.92 -9.43 12.51
CA PHE A 313 6.98 -10.14 11.64
C PHE A 313 5.51 -9.99 12.07
N VAL A 314 5.22 -9.76 13.36
CA VAL A 314 3.88 -9.31 13.82
C VAL A 314 3.55 -7.96 13.20
N MET A 315 4.46 -6.99 13.29
CA MET A 315 4.29 -5.66 12.69
C MET A 315 4.03 -5.75 11.18
N LEU A 316 4.83 -6.56 10.48
CA LEU A 316 4.71 -6.75 9.04
C LEU A 316 3.38 -7.45 8.66
N SER A 317 2.92 -8.42 9.48
CA SER A 317 1.62 -9.07 9.31
C SER A 317 0.47 -8.06 9.47
N VAL A 318 0.55 -7.18 10.47
CA VAL A 318 -0.43 -6.11 10.69
C VAL A 318 -0.49 -5.20 9.48
N ALA A 319 0.65 -4.72 8.97
CA ALA A 319 0.73 -3.86 7.79
C ALA A 319 0.15 -4.54 6.54
N GLY A 320 0.51 -5.80 6.30
CA GLY A 320 0.00 -6.57 5.17
C GLY A 320 -1.52 -6.77 5.21
N VAL A 321 -2.05 -7.16 6.36
CA VAL A 321 -3.50 -7.39 6.55
C VAL A 321 -4.29 -6.09 6.39
N THR A 322 -3.87 -4.98 7.00
CA THR A 322 -4.62 -3.71 6.95
C THR A 322 -4.67 -3.13 5.54
N SER A 323 -3.57 -3.22 4.77
CA SER A 323 -3.57 -2.77 3.37
C SER A 323 -4.45 -3.66 2.50
N MET A 324 -4.41 -4.98 2.69
CA MET A 324 -5.24 -5.91 1.92
C MET A 324 -6.74 -5.72 2.21
N VAL A 325 -7.10 -5.38 3.45
CA VAL A 325 -8.48 -5.00 3.80
C VAL A 325 -8.94 -3.81 2.97
N GLY A 326 -8.13 -2.78 2.81
CA GLY A 326 -8.48 -1.60 2.00
C GLY A 326 -8.63 -1.92 0.50
N LEU A 327 -7.74 -2.74 -0.05
CA LEU A 327 -7.83 -3.21 -1.43
C LEU A 327 -9.14 -3.99 -1.67
N LEU A 328 -9.42 -4.97 -0.83
CA LEU A 328 -10.59 -5.84 -0.99
C LEU A 328 -11.90 -5.13 -0.64
N GLU A 329 -11.87 -4.07 0.19
CA GLU A 329 -13.06 -3.26 0.42
C GLU A 329 -13.53 -2.54 -0.85
N ALA A 330 -12.62 -1.99 -1.65
CA ALA A 330 -12.97 -1.38 -2.93
C ALA A 330 -13.68 -2.38 -3.87
N VAL A 331 -13.18 -3.62 -3.92
CA VAL A 331 -13.75 -4.70 -4.74
C VAL A 331 -15.08 -5.18 -4.16
N THR A 332 -15.16 -5.37 -2.84
CA THR A 332 -16.37 -5.85 -2.15
C THR A 332 -17.52 -4.86 -2.27
N SER A 333 -17.26 -3.56 -2.05
CA SER A 333 -18.28 -2.52 -2.19
C SER A 333 -18.79 -2.41 -3.64
N TRP A 334 -17.91 -2.61 -4.61
CA TRP A 334 -18.30 -2.64 -6.02
C TRP A 334 -19.16 -3.86 -6.34
N THR A 335 -18.78 -5.05 -5.86
CA THR A 335 -19.51 -6.32 -6.09
C THR A 335 -20.89 -6.27 -5.44
N ASP A 336 -20.97 -5.83 -4.18
CA ASP A 336 -22.25 -5.64 -3.46
C ASP A 336 -23.21 -4.74 -4.21
N GLN A 337 -22.72 -3.63 -4.77
CA GLN A 337 -23.57 -2.69 -5.50
C GLN A 337 -23.87 -3.06 -6.95
N LYS A 338 -23.11 -3.96 -7.56
CA LYS A 338 -23.32 -4.44 -8.94
C LYS A 338 -24.17 -5.69 -9.00
N THR A 339 -24.25 -6.43 -7.91
CA THR A 339 -24.98 -7.70 -7.80
C THR A 339 -26.11 -7.59 -6.79
N THR A 340 -26.91 -8.62 -6.64
CA THR A 340 -27.96 -8.75 -5.63
C THR A 340 -27.53 -9.58 -4.43
N LEU A 341 -26.23 -9.86 -4.30
CA LEU A 341 -25.70 -10.79 -3.30
C LEU A 341 -25.77 -10.26 -1.86
N GLY A 342 -25.76 -8.94 -1.70
CA GLY A 342 -25.55 -8.31 -0.39
C GLY A 342 -24.10 -8.39 0.08
N ARG A 343 -23.77 -7.59 1.09
CA ARG A 343 -22.37 -7.34 1.50
C ARG A 343 -21.64 -8.60 1.94
N GLU A 344 -22.25 -9.40 2.80
CA GLU A 344 -21.57 -10.58 3.37
C GLU A 344 -21.21 -11.61 2.29
N LEU A 345 -22.15 -11.92 1.40
CA LEU A 345 -21.89 -12.86 0.32
C LEU A 345 -20.95 -12.27 -0.73
N SER A 346 -20.99 -10.96 -0.97
CA SER A 346 -20.00 -10.26 -1.83
C SER A 346 -18.59 -10.39 -1.26
N ALA A 347 -18.40 -10.25 0.06
CA ALA A 347 -17.11 -10.47 0.71
C ALA A 347 -16.61 -11.91 0.50
N VAL A 348 -17.47 -12.90 0.71
CA VAL A 348 -17.11 -14.33 0.49
C VAL A 348 -16.72 -14.58 -0.96
N VAL A 349 -17.50 -14.08 -1.92
CA VAL A 349 -17.23 -14.25 -3.35
C VAL A 349 -15.93 -13.57 -3.76
N VAL A 350 -15.69 -12.35 -3.30
CA VAL A 350 -14.47 -11.58 -3.62
C VAL A 350 -13.24 -12.28 -3.04
N VAL A 351 -13.26 -12.60 -1.75
CA VAL A 351 -12.12 -13.28 -1.09
C VAL A 351 -11.89 -14.66 -1.69
N GLY A 352 -12.96 -15.42 -1.95
CA GLY A 352 -12.88 -16.73 -2.60
C GLY A 352 -12.28 -16.64 -4.01
N SER A 353 -12.68 -15.65 -4.81
CA SER A 353 -12.14 -15.45 -6.16
C SER A 353 -10.67 -15.01 -6.15
N VAL A 354 -10.29 -14.11 -5.23
CA VAL A 354 -8.88 -13.72 -5.06
C VAL A 354 -8.06 -14.93 -4.63
N THR A 355 -8.54 -15.71 -3.66
CA THR A 355 -7.85 -16.94 -3.22
C THR A 355 -7.66 -17.92 -4.37
N PHE A 356 -8.69 -18.12 -5.18
CA PHE A 356 -8.60 -18.99 -6.35
C PHE A 356 -7.59 -18.47 -7.39
N CYS A 357 -7.62 -17.19 -7.72
CA CYS A 357 -6.66 -16.59 -8.65
C CYS A 357 -5.23 -16.57 -8.08
N SER A 358 -5.07 -16.44 -6.76
CA SER A 358 -3.75 -16.50 -6.10
C SER A 358 -3.06 -17.88 -6.25
N ILE A 359 -3.81 -18.94 -6.57
CA ILE A 359 -3.22 -20.25 -6.88
C ILE A 359 -2.24 -20.13 -8.06
N ALA A 360 -2.59 -19.35 -9.08
CA ALA A 360 -1.72 -19.12 -10.23
C ALA A 360 -0.44 -18.36 -9.84
N SER A 361 -0.55 -17.38 -8.95
CA SER A 361 0.60 -16.64 -8.41
C SER A 361 1.49 -17.54 -7.55
N VAL A 362 0.92 -18.37 -6.65
CA VAL A 362 1.66 -19.33 -5.85
C VAL A 362 2.42 -20.33 -6.73
N PHE A 363 1.73 -20.94 -7.69
CA PHE A 363 2.34 -21.98 -8.53
C PHE A 363 3.33 -21.43 -9.56
N SER A 364 3.31 -20.13 -9.84
CA SER A 364 4.30 -19.51 -10.72
C SER A 364 5.74 -19.51 -10.15
N TYR A 365 5.90 -19.75 -8.84
CA TYR A 365 7.21 -19.87 -8.20
C TYR A 365 7.74 -21.32 -8.16
N ASN A 366 6.90 -22.32 -8.45
CA ASN A 366 7.23 -23.73 -8.33
C ASN A 366 6.65 -24.58 -9.49
N VAL A 367 5.45 -25.13 -9.34
CA VAL A 367 4.86 -26.10 -10.29
C VAL A 367 4.71 -25.53 -11.71
N TRP A 368 4.48 -24.23 -11.84
CA TRP A 368 4.28 -23.52 -13.11
C TRP A 368 5.42 -22.55 -13.46
N GLN A 369 6.59 -22.70 -12.87
CA GLN A 369 7.73 -21.79 -13.11
C GLN A 369 8.15 -21.71 -14.59
N ASP A 370 7.95 -22.79 -15.37
CA ASP A 370 8.27 -22.85 -16.79
C ASP A 370 7.19 -22.24 -17.70
N TYR A 371 5.99 -21.98 -17.16
CA TYR A 371 4.92 -21.34 -17.91
C TYR A 371 5.02 -19.82 -17.79
N THR A 372 5.48 -19.19 -18.87
CA THR A 372 5.71 -17.74 -18.89
C THR A 372 4.71 -17.01 -19.77
N LEU A 373 4.31 -15.82 -19.33
CA LEU A 373 3.55 -14.82 -20.10
C LEU A 373 4.50 -13.67 -20.44
N PHE A 374 4.72 -13.42 -21.73
CA PHE A 374 5.68 -12.42 -22.21
C PHE A 374 7.10 -12.58 -21.63
N GLY A 375 7.54 -13.82 -21.41
CA GLY A 375 8.85 -14.13 -20.80
C GLY A 375 8.92 -13.95 -19.28
N MET A 376 7.82 -13.65 -18.62
CA MET A 376 7.71 -13.50 -17.16
C MET A 376 6.81 -14.59 -16.58
N ASN A 377 7.06 -15.02 -15.33
CA ASN A 377 6.11 -15.88 -14.64
C ASN A 377 4.80 -15.12 -14.34
N PHE A 378 3.73 -15.84 -13.96
CA PHE A 378 2.41 -15.24 -13.75
C PHE A 378 2.42 -14.12 -12.71
N ASN A 379 3.16 -14.29 -11.61
CA ASN A 379 3.26 -13.26 -10.57
C ASN A 379 3.90 -11.97 -11.11
N ALA A 380 5.07 -12.09 -11.75
CA ALA A 380 5.77 -10.94 -12.32
C ALA A 380 4.99 -10.27 -13.46
N ALA A 381 4.27 -11.05 -14.29
CA ALA A 381 3.40 -10.50 -15.32
C ALA A 381 2.22 -9.71 -14.72
N SER A 382 1.63 -10.23 -13.64
CA SER A 382 0.57 -9.53 -12.90
C SER A 382 1.09 -8.25 -12.24
N GLU A 383 2.28 -8.30 -11.62
CA GLU A 383 2.95 -7.13 -11.06
C GLU A 383 3.24 -6.08 -12.13
N GLY A 384 3.79 -6.48 -13.27
CA GLY A 384 4.02 -5.59 -14.40
C GLY A 384 2.74 -4.93 -14.91
N LEU A 385 1.62 -5.65 -14.93
CA LEU A 385 0.33 -5.11 -15.35
C LEU A 385 -0.15 -3.99 -14.42
N TYR A 386 -0.12 -4.21 -13.10
CA TYR A 386 -0.64 -3.18 -12.21
C TYR A 386 0.38 -2.08 -11.92
N ASP A 387 1.64 -2.36 -11.70
CA ASP A 387 2.65 -1.35 -11.37
C ASP A 387 2.95 -0.40 -12.53
N LYS A 388 3.07 -0.96 -13.75
CA LYS A 388 3.46 -0.18 -14.93
C LYS A 388 2.28 0.43 -15.68
N ILE A 389 1.09 -0.17 -15.59
CA ILE A 389 -0.05 0.21 -16.46
C ILE A 389 -1.24 0.66 -15.65
N THR A 390 -1.94 -0.25 -14.94
CA THR A 390 -3.29 0.06 -14.46
C THR A 390 -3.30 1.02 -13.29
N LEU A 391 -2.32 0.96 -12.41
CA LEU A 391 -2.17 1.87 -11.27
C LEU A 391 -1.84 3.30 -11.72
N PRO A 392 -0.76 3.55 -12.52
CA PRO A 392 -0.50 4.89 -13.03
C PRO A 392 -1.62 5.43 -13.93
N LEU A 393 -2.21 4.58 -14.77
CA LEU A 393 -3.32 5.00 -15.63
C LEU A 393 -4.55 5.41 -14.81
N GLY A 394 -4.91 4.63 -13.78
CA GLY A 394 -6.01 4.94 -12.87
C GLY A 394 -5.80 6.29 -12.17
N GLY A 395 -4.63 6.49 -11.55
CA GLY A 395 -4.28 7.75 -10.90
C GLY A 395 -4.25 8.95 -11.85
N LEU A 396 -3.68 8.77 -13.06
CA LEU A 396 -3.67 9.79 -14.10
C LEU A 396 -5.09 10.22 -14.50
N LEU A 397 -5.97 9.25 -14.77
CA LEU A 397 -7.34 9.53 -15.19
C LEU A 397 -8.16 10.20 -14.08
N ILE A 398 -7.96 9.81 -12.81
CA ILE A 398 -8.60 10.47 -11.67
C ILE A 398 -8.10 11.92 -11.56
N ALA A 399 -6.80 12.15 -11.62
CA ALA A 399 -6.22 13.49 -11.54
C ALA A 399 -6.66 14.38 -12.72
N LEU A 400 -6.72 13.82 -13.93
CA LEU A 400 -7.27 14.51 -15.11
C LEU A 400 -8.75 14.85 -14.92
N PHE A 401 -9.57 13.89 -14.49
CA PHE A 401 -10.99 14.12 -14.27
C PHE A 401 -11.23 15.26 -13.28
N VAL A 402 -10.63 15.17 -12.11
CA VAL A 402 -10.82 16.13 -11.03
C VAL A 402 -10.18 17.48 -11.36
N GLY A 403 -9.02 17.49 -12.00
CA GLY A 403 -8.30 18.73 -12.32
C GLY A 403 -8.89 19.55 -13.46
N TRP A 404 -9.41 18.89 -14.51
CA TRP A 404 -9.86 19.59 -15.74
C TRP A 404 -11.33 19.45 -16.07
N PHE A 405 -11.97 18.31 -15.71
CA PHE A 405 -13.31 17.99 -16.18
C PHE A 405 -14.38 18.21 -15.13
N MET A 406 -14.11 17.96 -13.88
CA MET A 406 -15.04 18.18 -12.77
C MET A 406 -15.33 19.69 -12.60
N LYS A 407 -16.59 20.06 -12.36
CA LYS A 407 -16.93 21.46 -12.08
C LYS A 407 -16.21 22.00 -10.86
N ARG A 408 -15.55 23.17 -11.01
CA ARG A 408 -14.78 23.81 -9.96
C ARG A 408 -15.58 24.01 -8.66
N ASP A 409 -16.83 24.45 -8.78
CA ASP A 409 -17.69 24.73 -7.64
C ASP A 409 -17.99 23.46 -6.82
N PHE A 410 -18.07 22.30 -7.46
CA PHE A 410 -18.26 21.03 -6.78
C PHE A 410 -17.01 20.62 -6.01
N ALA A 411 -15.85 20.76 -6.62
CA ALA A 411 -14.58 20.47 -5.96
C ALA A 411 -14.35 21.44 -4.80
N PHE A 412 -14.62 22.72 -4.99
CA PHE A 412 -14.46 23.75 -3.96
C PHE A 412 -15.39 23.51 -2.77
N SER A 413 -16.68 23.24 -3.04
CA SER A 413 -17.66 22.96 -1.98
C SER A 413 -17.33 21.69 -1.18
N GLU A 414 -16.80 20.64 -1.85
CA GLU A 414 -16.42 19.41 -1.18
C GLU A 414 -15.17 19.58 -0.29
N LEU A 415 -14.16 20.29 -0.76
CA LEU A 415 -12.95 20.51 0.03
C LEU A 415 -13.21 21.47 1.21
N ALA A 416 -14.21 22.35 1.09
CA ALA A 416 -14.62 23.32 2.11
C ALA A 416 -13.41 24.05 2.72
N THR A 417 -12.53 24.57 1.85
CA THR A 417 -11.28 25.25 2.20
C THR A 417 -11.28 26.68 1.65
N ASP A 418 -10.28 27.48 2.02
CA ASP A 418 -10.12 28.83 1.46
C ASP A 418 -9.64 28.79 0.00
N GLU A 419 -9.87 29.89 -0.73
CA GLU A 419 -9.53 30.02 -2.15
C GLU A 419 -8.03 29.82 -2.44
N GLN A 420 -7.16 30.23 -1.52
CA GLN A 420 -5.72 30.11 -1.71
C GLN A 420 -5.30 28.63 -1.64
N THR A 421 -5.73 27.90 -0.61
CA THR A 421 -5.47 26.47 -0.43
C THR A 421 -6.06 25.67 -1.60
N PHE A 422 -7.27 26.01 -2.03
CA PHE A 422 -7.89 25.38 -3.21
C PHE A 422 -7.09 25.64 -4.48
N GLY A 423 -6.64 26.87 -4.70
CA GLY A 423 -5.82 27.25 -5.86
C GLY A 423 -4.50 26.50 -5.91
N ILE A 424 -3.78 26.37 -4.78
CA ILE A 424 -2.54 25.61 -4.67
C ILE A 424 -2.79 24.14 -4.98
N TRP A 425 -3.82 23.53 -4.37
CA TRP A 425 -4.19 22.14 -4.63
C TRP A 425 -4.49 21.88 -6.10
N GLN A 426 -5.29 22.76 -6.73
CA GLN A 426 -5.64 22.61 -8.15
C GLN A 426 -4.43 22.78 -9.07
N LEU A 427 -3.51 23.70 -8.75
CA LEU A 427 -2.27 23.88 -9.48
C LEU A 427 -1.38 22.63 -9.39
N LEU A 428 -1.18 22.10 -8.17
CA LEU A 428 -0.41 20.89 -7.97
C LEU A 428 -1.04 19.70 -8.73
N LEU A 429 -2.36 19.52 -8.65
CA LEU A 429 -3.05 18.42 -9.32
C LEU A 429 -2.88 18.50 -10.84
N LYS A 430 -3.02 19.70 -11.42
CA LYS A 430 -2.94 19.92 -12.87
C LYS A 430 -1.51 19.83 -13.41
N PHE A 431 -0.58 20.53 -12.77
CA PHE A 431 0.72 20.82 -13.38
C PHE A 431 1.89 20.06 -12.74
N VAL A 432 1.67 19.38 -11.61
CA VAL A 432 2.67 18.50 -11.00
C VAL A 432 2.23 17.04 -11.08
N VAL A 433 1.05 16.72 -10.56
CA VAL A 433 0.56 15.35 -10.47
C VAL A 433 0.38 14.72 -11.85
N VAL A 434 -0.37 15.36 -12.73
CA VAL A 434 -0.69 14.79 -14.05
C VAL A 434 0.57 14.57 -14.89
N PRO A 435 1.50 15.54 -15.06
CA PRO A 435 2.75 15.29 -15.77
C PRO A 435 3.62 14.21 -15.11
N ALA A 436 3.73 14.21 -13.77
CA ALA A 436 4.55 13.22 -13.07
C ALA A 436 4.02 11.79 -13.29
N ILE A 437 2.71 11.56 -13.14
CA ILE A 437 2.14 10.22 -13.37
C ILE A 437 2.21 9.84 -14.85
N ALA A 438 2.03 10.79 -15.77
CA ALA A 438 2.18 10.52 -17.21
C ALA A 438 3.60 10.06 -17.55
N ILE A 439 4.63 10.66 -16.94
CA ILE A 439 6.02 10.23 -17.10
C ILE A 439 6.21 8.80 -16.56
N ILE A 440 5.70 8.49 -15.35
CA ILE A 440 5.77 7.12 -14.78
C ILE A 440 5.12 6.12 -15.74
N LEU A 441 3.93 6.43 -16.25
CA LEU A 441 3.21 5.55 -17.17
C LEU A 441 4.00 5.31 -18.47
N ILE A 442 4.54 6.38 -19.07
CA ILE A 442 5.31 6.29 -20.32
C ILE A 442 6.61 5.49 -20.09
N THR A 443 7.37 5.81 -19.04
CA THR A 443 8.63 5.12 -18.72
C THR A 443 8.43 3.66 -18.29
N GLY A 444 7.29 3.34 -17.71
CA GLY A 444 6.93 1.96 -17.37
C GLY A 444 6.58 1.09 -18.60
N LEU A 445 6.22 1.72 -19.74
CA LEU A 445 5.84 1.02 -20.98
C LEU A 445 7.03 0.84 -21.96
N ILE A 446 8.09 1.60 -21.79
CA ILE A 446 9.33 1.52 -22.58
C ILE A 446 10.32 0.59 -21.89
#